data_075c3842a0d6941db0926a71897261ca
#
_entry.id   075c3842a0d6941db0926a71897261ca
#
_cell.length_a   1.000
_cell.length_b   1.000
_cell.length_c   1.000
_cell.angle_alpha   90.00
_cell.angle_beta   90.00
_cell.angle_gamma   90.00
#
_symmetry.space_group_name_H-M   'P 1'
#
loop_
_entity.id
_entity.type
_entity.pdbx_description
1 polymer ?
#
loop_
_entity_poly.entity_id
_entity_poly.type
_entity_poly.pdbx_seq_one_letter_code
_entity_poly.pdbx_strand_id
1 'polypeptide(L)'
;MPTVSPTPIRRAMVLAAGLGQRMRPITDNLPKPLVAIGGKPMLDHALDRLAEAGVEEAVVNVHHLAAQIEAHVAARTSPRVTISDERALLLETGGGVKKALPLLGSDPFFHVNSDSLWSETGCSNMSAMADAWDATSMDMLLLLARREGSVGFDGRGDFVRADDGLLTRRGSAERAPYVYAGVAIMKPELFADTPEGPFSLNLLFDRAIASGRLRGIVLEGQWLHVGTPDAIAPADAAFAAAAEVHA
;
A
#
# COMPACT_ATOMS: atom_id res chain seq x y z
N MET A 1 14.35 20.46 -24.30
CA MET A 1 14.85 19.85 -23.06
C MET A 1 14.76 18.34 -23.25
N PRO A 2 15.80 17.54 -23.01
CA PRO A 2 15.65 16.08 -23.09
C PRO A 2 14.66 15.66 -22.00
N THR A 3 13.58 15.00 -22.40
CA THR A 3 12.67 14.32 -21.47
C THR A 3 13.43 13.17 -20.85
N VAL A 4 13.87 13.32 -19.61
CA VAL A 4 14.41 12.19 -18.84
C VAL A 4 13.24 11.24 -18.66
N SER A 5 13.29 10.07 -19.28
CA SER A 5 12.29 9.03 -19.02
C SER A 5 12.31 8.71 -17.51
N PRO A 6 11.17 8.61 -16.88
CA PRO A 6 11.11 8.29 -15.47
C PRO A 6 11.84 6.96 -15.22
N THR A 7 12.68 6.91 -14.19
CA THR A 7 13.35 5.66 -13.80
C THR A 7 12.27 4.66 -13.34
N PRO A 8 12.19 3.48 -13.96
CA PRO A 8 11.15 2.52 -13.60
C PRO A 8 11.32 2.06 -12.15
N ILE A 9 10.21 2.00 -11.41
CA ILE A 9 10.17 1.51 -10.03
C ILE A 9 10.08 -0.01 -10.06
N ARG A 10 11.19 -0.70 -9.80
CA ARG A 10 11.33 -2.16 -9.97
C ARG A 10 11.12 -2.96 -8.70
N ARG A 11 11.08 -2.31 -7.54
CA ARG A 11 10.98 -2.97 -6.23
C ARG A 11 9.79 -2.49 -5.44
N ALA A 12 9.30 -3.39 -4.58
CA ALA A 12 8.20 -3.06 -3.68
C ALA A 12 8.38 -3.68 -2.30
N MET A 13 7.86 -2.98 -1.29
CA MET A 13 7.59 -3.51 0.05
C MET A 13 6.10 -3.77 0.19
N VAL A 14 5.71 -4.99 0.56
CA VAL A 14 4.32 -5.36 0.84
C VAL A 14 4.18 -5.70 2.32
N LEU A 15 3.41 -4.90 3.05
CA LEU A 15 3.17 -5.12 4.48
C LEU A 15 2.12 -6.21 4.69
N ALA A 16 2.55 -7.35 5.24
CA ALA A 16 1.73 -8.53 5.49
C ALA A 16 1.88 -9.11 6.92
N ALA A 17 2.66 -8.46 7.79
CA ALA A 17 2.97 -8.94 9.15
C ALA A 17 1.85 -8.68 10.18
N GLY A 18 0.78 -8.00 9.83
CA GLY A 18 -0.29 -7.58 10.74
C GLY A 18 -1.03 -8.75 11.40
N LEU A 19 -1.41 -8.59 12.67
CA LEU A 19 -2.13 -9.62 13.45
C LEU A 19 -3.57 -9.85 12.99
N GLY A 20 -4.16 -8.95 12.22
CA GLY A 20 -5.53 -9.08 11.71
C GLY A 20 -6.63 -9.13 12.78
N GLN A 21 -6.41 -8.61 13.98
CA GLN A 21 -7.29 -8.78 15.15
C GLN A 21 -8.76 -8.42 14.90
N ARG A 22 -9.02 -7.40 14.09
CA ARG A 22 -10.40 -6.97 13.73
C ARG A 22 -11.12 -7.94 12.79
N MET A 23 -10.38 -8.87 12.18
CA MET A 23 -10.91 -9.90 11.27
C MET A 23 -11.20 -11.24 11.97
N ARG A 24 -11.01 -11.31 13.30
CA ARG A 24 -11.36 -12.53 14.05
C ARG A 24 -12.86 -12.83 13.96
N PRO A 25 -13.23 -14.13 13.92
CA PRO A 25 -12.40 -15.32 14.13
C PRO A 25 -11.63 -15.83 12.89
N ILE A 26 -11.82 -15.24 11.72
CA ILE A 26 -11.18 -15.69 10.45
C ILE A 26 -9.65 -15.74 10.62
N THR A 27 -9.09 -14.71 11.21
CA THR A 27 -7.63 -14.56 11.34
C THR A 27 -7.01 -15.32 12.52
N ASP A 28 -7.78 -16.12 13.22
CA ASP A 28 -7.21 -17.06 14.20
C ASP A 28 -6.44 -18.20 13.52
N ASN A 29 -6.85 -18.59 12.30
CA ASN A 29 -6.27 -19.72 11.56
C ASN A 29 -5.79 -19.35 10.14
N LEU A 30 -6.08 -18.16 9.64
CA LEU A 30 -5.69 -17.69 8.31
C LEU A 30 -5.11 -16.27 8.44
N PRO A 31 -3.87 -16.00 7.99
CA PRO A 31 -3.34 -14.64 8.07
C PRO A 31 -4.17 -13.71 7.18
N LYS A 32 -4.43 -12.48 7.66
CA LYS A 32 -5.29 -11.51 6.95
C LYS A 32 -4.95 -11.35 5.47
N PRO A 33 -3.66 -11.27 5.05
CA PRO A 33 -3.29 -11.16 3.64
C PRO A 33 -3.78 -12.31 2.75
N LEU A 34 -4.09 -13.47 3.33
CA LEU A 34 -4.60 -14.63 2.59
C LEU A 34 -6.13 -14.76 2.60
N VAL A 35 -6.85 -13.85 3.25
CA VAL A 35 -8.32 -13.78 3.13
C VAL A 35 -8.66 -13.44 1.69
N ALA A 36 -9.56 -14.25 1.09
CA ALA A 36 -9.97 -14.06 -0.30
C ALA A 36 -11.05 -12.98 -0.42
N ILE A 37 -10.90 -12.13 -1.43
CA ILE A 37 -11.88 -11.14 -1.89
C ILE A 37 -12.00 -11.29 -3.41
N GLY A 38 -13.21 -11.40 -3.92
CA GLY A 38 -13.43 -11.71 -5.35
C GLY A 38 -12.81 -13.05 -5.75
N GLY A 39 -12.75 -14.03 -4.84
CA GLY A 39 -12.15 -15.35 -5.08
C GLY A 39 -10.63 -15.40 -5.09
N LYS A 40 -9.92 -14.28 -4.82
CA LYS A 40 -8.45 -14.19 -4.84
C LYS A 40 -7.95 -13.64 -3.49
N PRO A 41 -6.86 -14.19 -2.89
CA PRO A 41 -6.23 -13.63 -1.69
C PRO A 41 -5.88 -12.14 -1.83
N MET A 42 -6.08 -11.36 -0.77
CA MET A 42 -5.74 -9.92 -0.80
C MET A 42 -4.27 -9.68 -1.15
N LEU A 43 -3.37 -10.52 -0.68
CA LEU A 43 -1.93 -10.46 -1.02
C LEU A 43 -1.70 -10.62 -2.54
N ASP A 44 -2.44 -11.52 -3.19
CA ASP A 44 -2.28 -11.74 -4.64
C ASP A 44 -2.80 -10.55 -5.45
N HIS A 45 -3.89 -9.90 -5.01
CA HIS A 45 -4.31 -8.63 -5.64
C HIS A 45 -3.20 -7.58 -5.61
N ALA A 46 -2.52 -7.41 -4.46
CA ALA A 46 -1.42 -6.45 -4.33
C ALA A 46 -0.23 -6.83 -5.22
N LEU A 47 0.18 -8.11 -5.20
CA LEU A 47 1.32 -8.59 -5.98
C LEU A 47 1.07 -8.57 -7.50
N ASP A 48 -0.15 -8.87 -7.95
CA ASP A 48 -0.50 -8.84 -9.38
C ASP A 48 -0.44 -7.41 -9.91
N ARG A 49 -0.99 -6.43 -9.17
CA ARG A 49 -0.92 -5.02 -9.55
C ARG A 49 0.51 -4.48 -9.59
N LEU A 50 1.37 -4.94 -8.68
CA LEU A 50 2.80 -4.63 -8.70
C LEU A 50 3.47 -5.20 -9.95
N ALA A 51 3.16 -6.45 -10.34
CA ALA A 51 3.67 -7.07 -11.55
C ALA A 51 3.21 -6.32 -12.81
N GLU A 52 1.93 -5.94 -12.88
CA GLU A 52 1.34 -5.14 -13.96
C GLU A 52 2.00 -3.76 -14.09
N ALA A 53 2.44 -3.16 -12.98
CA ALA A 53 3.20 -1.91 -12.96
C ALA A 53 4.70 -2.07 -13.26
N GLY A 54 5.17 -3.28 -13.59
CA GLY A 54 6.56 -3.55 -13.95
C GLY A 54 7.50 -3.78 -12.77
N VAL A 55 6.97 -4.03 -11.56
CA VAL A 55 7.78 -4.41 -10.40
C VAL A 55 8.32 -5.84 -10.60
N GLU A 56 9.61 -6.00 -10.45
CA GLU A 56 10.32 -7.27 -10.66
C GLU A 56 10.52 -8.05 -9.35
N GLU A 57 10.69 -7.32 -8.23
CA GLU A 57 11.01 -7.88 -6.91
C GLU A 57 10.11 -7.25 -5.84
N ALA A 58 9.50 -8.08 -4.99
CA ALA A 58 8.71 -7.64 -3.84
C ALA A 58 9.28 -8.24 -2.55
N VAL A 59 9.42 -7.40 -1.52
CA VAL A 59 9.73 -7.86 -0.16
C VAL A 59 8.41 -7.93 0.60
N VAL A 60 8.08 -9.08 1.15
CA VAL A 60 6.87 -9.31 1.95
C VAL A 60 7.29 -9.55 3.41
N ASN A 61 6.87 -8.70 4.34
CA ASN A 61 7.14 -8.97 5.75
C ASN A 61 6.11 -9.94 6.35
N VAL A 62 6.57 -10.78 7.27
CA VAL A 62 5.75 -11.81 7.89
C VAL A 62 5.97 -11.86 9.40
N HIS A 63 4.88 -12.08 10.16
CA HIS A 63 4.90 -12.27 11.61
C HIS A 63 3.87 -13.31 12.03
N HIS A 64 2.58 -12.96 12.05
CA HIS A 64 1.48 -13.85 12.42
C HIS A 64 1.22 -14.88 11.32
N LEU A 65 1.18 -16.16 11.70
CA LEU A 65 0.98 -17.29 10.77
C LEU A 65 1.93 -17.26 9.55
N ALA A 66 3.16 -16.79 9.77
CA ALA A 66 4.17 -16.52 8.75
C ALA A 66 4.37 -17.68 7.77
N ALA A 67 4.41 -18.93 8.26
CA ALA A 67 4.62 -20.11 7.42
C ALA A 67 3.54 -20.27 6.31
N GLN A 68 2.32 -19.81 6.54
CA GLN A 68 1.26 -19.87 5.52
C GLN A 68 1.52 -18.85 4.40
N ILE A 69 1.97 -17.63 4.73
CA ILE A 69 2.33 -16.63 3.73
C ILE A 69 3.55 -17.08 2.92
N GLU A 70 4.59 -17.60 3.60
CA GLU A 70 5.79 -18.15 2.95
C GLU A 70 5.46 -19.26 1.96
N ALA A 71 4.64 -20.24 2.40
CA ALA A 71 4.20 -21.33 1.54
C ALA A 71 3.38 -20.84 0.34
N HIS A 72 2.52 -19.83 0.56
CA HIS A 72 1.66 -19.28 -0.49
C HIS A 72 2.48 -18.58 -1.59
N VAL A 73 3.48 -17.79 -1.22
CA VAL A 73 4.28 -17.04 -2.20
C VAL A 73 5.46 -17.80 -2.77
N ALA A 74 5.77 -19.00 -2.27
CA ALA A 74 6.97 -19.78 -2.63
C ALA A 74 7.09 -20.10 -4.15
N ALA A 75 5.95 -20.29 -4.83
CA ALA A 75 5.91 -20.58 -6.26
C ALA A 75 5.75 -19.33 -7.14
N ARG A 76 5.67 -18.14 -6.54
CA ARG A 76 5.44 -16.92 -7.30
C ARG A 76 6.71 -16.47 -8.03
N THR A 77 6.57 -16.19 -9.32
CA THR A 77 7.69 -15.79 -10.19
C THR A 77 7.64 -14.32 -10.61
N SER A 78 6.46 -13.67 -10.53
CA SER A 78 6.29 -12.25 -10.92
C SER A 78 5.28 -11.54 -10.00
N PRO A 79 5.73 -10.50 -9.26
CA PRO A 79 7.15 -10.23 -8.95
C PRO A 79 7.76 -11.39 -8.16
N ARG A 80 9.09 -11.56 -8.19
CA ARG A 80 9.77 -12.49 -7.28
C ARG A 80 9.63 -11.99 -5.85
N VAL A 81 9.28 -12.90 -4.93
CA VAL A 81 9.05 -12.54 -3.54
C VAL A 81 10.24 -12.94 -2.66
N THR A 82 10.71 -11.99 -1.85
CA THR A 82 11.67 -12.21 -0.76
C THR A 82 10.98 -11.93 0.57
N ILE A 83 11.21 -12.78 1.57
CA ILE A 83 10.59 -12.65 2.89
C ILE A 83 11.45 -11.78 3.81
N SER A 84 10.81 -10.83 4.51
CA SER A 84 11.35 -10.11 5.65
C SER A 84 10.72 -10.65 6.94
N ASP A 85 11.45 -11.47 7.68
CA ASP A 85 10.93 -12.19 8.86
C ASP A 85 10.88 -11.29 10.10
N GLU A 86 9.69 -11.03 10.61
CA GLU A 86 9.42 -10.27 11.83
C GLU A 86 8.92 -11.15 12.99
N ARG A 87 9.05 -12.49 12.93
CA ARG A 87 8.55 -13.40 13.98
C ARG A 87 9.04 -13.06 15.36
N ALA A 88 10.31 -12.59 15.48
CA ALA A 88 10.90 -12.22 16.76
C ALA A 88 10.30 -10.95 17.38
N LEU A 89 9.89 -9.99 16.55
CA LEU A 89 9.33 -8.71 16.97
C LEU A 89 8.55 -8.09 15.85
N LEU A 90 7.26 -7.81 16.08
CA LEU A 90 6.42 -7.05 15.15
C LEU A 90 6.85 -5.57 15.15
N LEU A 91 7.21 -5.05 13.97
CA LEU A 91 7.90 -3.76 13.84
C LEU A 91 6.98 -2.58 13.49
N GLU A 92 5.69 -2.79 13.39
CA GLU A 92 4.76 -1.83 12.82
C GLU A 92 5.10 -1.47 11.36
N THR A 93 4.42 -0.44 10.83
CA THR A 93 4.52 -0.11 9.40
C THR A 93 5.89 0.47 9.03
N GLY A 94 6.39 1.44 9.79
CA GLY A 94 7.67 2.10 9.51
C GLY A 94 8.88 1.21 9.82
N GLY A 95 8.87 0.54 10.96
CA GLY A 95 9.95 -0.36 11.35
C GLY A 95 10.07 -1.58 10.44
N GLY A 96 8.94 -2.10 9.94
CA GLY A 96 8.90 -3.20 8.97
C GLY A 96 9.57 -2.81 7.65
N VAL A 97 9.27 -1.62 7.12
CA VAL A 97 9.95 -1.11 5.91
C VAL A 97 11.44 -0.87 6.19
N LYS A 98 11.79 -0.23 7.32
CA LYS A 98 13.20 0.02 7.70
C LYS A 98 14.01 -1.29 7.71
N LYS A 99 13.47 -2.35 8.30
CA LYS A 99 14.11 -3.67 8.33
C LYS A 99 14.32 -4.23 6.92
N ALA A 100 13.41 -3.98 6.00
CA ALA A 100 13.44 -4.49 4.63
C ALA A 100 14.38 -3.69 3.70
N LEU A 101 14.84 -2.49 4.07
CA LEU A 101 15.67 -1.63 3.19
C LEU A 101 16.88 -2.33 2.56
N PRO A 102 17.65 -3.19 3.28
CA PRO A 102 18.76 -3.92 2.66
C PRO A 102 18.34 -4.81 1.48
N LEU A 103 17.08 -5.26 1.45
CA LEU A 103 16.50 -6.07 0.38
C LEU A 103 15.88 -5.20 -0.73
N LEU A 104 15.45 -3.98 -0.40
CA LEU A 104 14.84 -3.01 -1.32
C LEU A 104 15.88 -2.21 -2.12
N GLY A 105 17.10 -2.06 -1.61
CA GLY A 105 18.16 -1.29 -2.27
C GLY A 105 18.06 0.21 -2.05
N SER A 106 18.70 0.98 -2.95
CA SER A 106 18.86 2.44 -2.83
C SER A 106 17.93 3.25 -3.73
N ASP A 107 17.19 2.61 -4.62
CA ASP A 107 16.26 3.30 -5.53
C ASP A 107 14.89 3.48 -4.85
N PRO A 108 14.07 4.44 -5.31
CA PRO A 108 12.67 4.54 -4.89
C PRO A 108 11.92 3.23 -5.12
N PHE A 109 11.01 2.89 -4.24
CA PHE A 109 10.27 1.64 -4.26
C PHE A 109 8.78 1.87 -3.97
N PHE A 110 7.92 0.97 -4.45
CA PHE A 110 6.54 0.91 -4.04
C PHE A 110 6.42 0.37 -2.62
N HIS A 111 5.54 0.97 -1.84
CA HIS A 111 5.04 0.44 -0.57
C HIS A 111 3.57 0.12 -0.72
N VAL A 112 3.15 -1.08 -0.32
CA VAL A 112 1.76 -1.53 -0.42
C VAL A 112 1.33 -2.22 0.87
N ASN A 113 0.18 -1.80 1.42
CA ASN A 113 -0.49 -2.60 2.43
C ASN A 113 -1.17 -3.78 1.74
N SER A 114 -0.93 -5.00 2.17
CA SER A 114 -1.51 -6.21 1.55
C SER A 114 -3.04 -6.29 1.59
N ASP A 115 -3.68 -5.43 2.39
CA ASP A 115 -5.13 -5.31 2.50
C ASP A 115 -5.72 -4.10 1.76
N SER A 116 -4.91 -3.43 0.95
CA SER A 116 -5.35 -2.32 0.09
C SER A 116 -5.91 -2.87 -1.22
N LEU A 117 -7.21 -2.72 -1.38
CA LEU A 117 -7.95 -3.22 -2.54
C LEU A 117 -8.69 -2.06 -3.22
N TRP A 118 -8.79 -2.15 -4.54
CA TRP A 118 -9.62 -1.23 -5.34
C TRP A 118 -10.04 -1.88 -6.66
N SER A 119 -11.15 -1.43 -7.22
CA SER A 119 -11.49 -1.68 -8.62
C SER A 119 -10.86 -0.60 -9.49
N GLU A 120 -10.39 -0.93 -10.68
CA GLU A 120 -9.90 0.03 -11.68
C GLU A 120 -10.90 0.16 -12.82
N THR A 121 -11.04 1.37 -13.38
CA THR A 121 -11.98 1.67 -14.44
C THR A 121 -11.28 2.16 -15.72
N GLY A 122 -10.02 1.75 -15.92
CA GLY A 122 -9.24 2.22 -17.07
C GLY A 122 -7.75 1.99 -16.89
N CYS A 123 -6.98 3.06 -16.69
CA CYS A 123 -5.52 2.97 -16.49
C CYS A 123 -5.16 2.42 -15.12
N SER A 124 -4.04 1.71 -15.05
CA SER A 124 -3.49 1.23 -13.78
C SER A 124 -3.10 2.41 -12.88
N ASN A 125 -3.66 2.46 -11.67
CA ASN A 125 -3.30 3.47 -10.68
C ASN A 125 -1.82 3.42 -10.29
N MET A 126 -1.21 2.23 -10.23
CA MET A 126 0.21 2.09 -9.94
C MET A 126 1.08 2.61 -11.08
N SER A 127 0.69 2.38 -12.34
CA SER A 127 1.38 2.97 -13.49
C SER A 127 1.28 4.48 -13.48
N ALA A 128 0.08 5.03 -13.19
CA ALA A 128 -0.11 6.47 -13.05
C ALA A 128 0.74 7.07 -11.92
N MET A 129 0.94 6.35 -10.80
CA MET A 129 1.87 6.75 -9.75
C MET A 129 3.32 6.79 -10.25
N ALA A 130 3.76 5.75 -10.97
CA ALA A 130 5.12 5.69 -11.52
C ALA A 130 5.38 6.83 -12.51
N ASP A 131 4.41 7.14 -13.38
CA ASP A 131 4.50 8.24 -14.34
C ASP A 131 4.51 9.63 -13.68
N ALA A 132 3.79 9.79 -12.56
CA ALA A 132 3.72 11.04 -11.80
C ALA A 132 4.91 11.22 -10.85
N TRP A 133 5.72 10.19 -10.62
CA TRP A 133 6.83 10.24 -9.69
C TRP A 133 7.96 11.14 -10.19
N ASP A 134 8.31 12.14 -9.39
CA ASP A 134 9.47 13.00 -9.61
C ASP A 134 10.37 13.04 -8.38
N ALA A 135 11.45 12.29 -8.41
CA ALA A 135 12.42 12.22 -7.32
C ALA A 135 13.09 13.55 -6.98
N THR A 136 13.05 14.55 -7.86
CA THR A 136 13.66 15.88 -7.59
C THR A 136 12.77 16.72 -6.67
N SER A 137 11.45 16.58 -6.75
CA SER A 137 10.46 17.36 -6.00
C SER A 137 9.70 16.59 -4.94
N MET A 138 9.82 15.25 -4.93
CA MET A 138 9.09 14.37 -4.00
C MET A 138 10.07 13.50 -3.20
N ASP A 139 9.73 13.22 -1.96
CA ASP A 139 10.31 12.15 -1.15
C ASP A 139 9.32 11.01 -0.98
N MET A 140 8.03 11.32 -1.11
CA MET A 140 6.96 10.32 -1.07
C MET A 140 5.77 10.77 -1.93
N LEU A 141 5.17 9.82 -2.65
CA LEU A 141 3.92 9.99 -3.40
C LEU A 141 2.90 8.97 -2.90
N LEU A 142 1.73 9.43 -2.44
CA LEU A 142 0.65 8.58 -1.95
C LEU A 142 -0.44 8.37 -2.99
N LEU A 143 -1.01 7.17 -3.03
CA LEU A 143 -2.31 6.94 -3.64
C LEU A 143 -3.40 7.31 -2.64
N LEU A 144 -4.34 8.15 -3.07
CA LEU A 144 -5.40 8.70 -2.23
C LEU A 144 -6.76 8.18 -2.69
N ALA A 145 -7.49 7.56 -1.79
CA ALA A 145 -8.90 7.28 -2.02
C ALA A 145 -9.76 8.50 -1.65
N ARG A 146 -10.82 8.75 -2.41
CA ARG A 146 -11.86 9.69 -1.98
C ARG A 146 -12.59 9.08 -0.80
N ARG A 147 -12.74 9.81 0.31
CA ARG A 147 -13.50 9.33 1.46
C ARG A 147 -14.94 8.96 1.08
N GLU A 148 -15.56 9.80 0.24
CA GLU A 148 -16.88 9.54 -0.32
C GLU A 148 -16.79 8.52 -1.45
N GLY A 149 -17.66 7.49 -1.41
CA GLY A 149 -17.67 6.39 -2.39
C GLY A 149 -16.72 5.23 -2.10
N SER A 150 -15.90 5.32 -1.05
CA SER A 150 -15.12 4.17 -0.57
C SER A 150 -16.02 3.14 0.12
N VAL A 151 -15.79 1.85 -0.13
CA VAL A 151 -16.54 0.75 0.49
C VAL A 151 -15.87 0.33 1.80
N GLY A 152 -16.66 0.14 2.86
CA GLY A 152 -16.18 -0.33 4.16
C GLY A 152 -15.37 0.69 4.97
N PHE A 153 -15.39 1.98 4.60
CA PHE A 153 -14.69 3.05 5.30
C PHE A 153 -15.66 4.14 5.79
N ASP A 154 -15.73 4.33 7.08
CA ASP A 154 -16.54 5.36 7.77
C ASP A 154 -15.68 6.42 8.50
N GLY A 155 -14.35 6.35 8.33
CA GLY A 155 -13.40 7.23 9.00
C GLY A 155 -13.49 8.69 8.56
N ARG A 156 -12.70 9.53 9.25
CA ARG A 156 -12.71 11.00 9.08
C ARG A 156 -11.90 11.48 7.87
N GLY A 157 -11.13 10.59 7.21
CA GLY A 157 -10.13 10.97 6.22
C GLY A 157 -8.81 11.42 6.87
N ASP A 158 -7.76 11.46 6.07
CA ASP A 158 -6.38 11.68 6.54
C ASP A 158 -5.78 12.97 6.02
N PHE A 159 -6.06 13.31 4.75
CA PHE A 159 -5.36 14.34 4.02
C PHE A 159 -6.28 15.31 3.27
N VAL A 160 -5.77 16.52 3.13
CA VAL A 160 -6.20 17.52 2.15
C VAL A 160 -5.11 17.60 1.08
N ARG A 161 -5.51 17.66 -0.20
CA ARG A 161 -4.63 17.77 -1.35
C ARG A 161 -4.80 19.12 -2.03
N ALA A 162 -3.71 19.84 -2.23
CA ALA A 162 -3.66 21.07 -3.01
C ALA A 162 -3.66 20.78 -4.53
N ASP A 163 -3.89 21.78 -5.36
CA ASP A 163 -3.94 21.64 -6.83
C ASP A 163 -2.63 21.11 -7.42
N ASP A 164 -1.50 21.48 -6.83
CA ASP A 164 -0.16 21.01 -7.22
C ASP A 164 0.17 19.61 -6.68
N GLY A 165 -0.75 18.98 -5.96
CA GLY A 165 -0.60 17.64 -5.40
C GLY A 165 -0.01 17.59 -3.99
N LEU A 166 0.46 18.71 -3.41
CA LEU A 166 0.96 18.73 -2.04
C LEU A 166 -0.11 18.32 -1.04
N LEU A 167 0.31 17.55 -0.04
CA LEU A 167 -0.58 17.03 0.99
C LEU A 167 -0.37 17.74 2.33
N THR A 168 -1.46 17.96 3.02
CA THR A 168 -1.48 18.35 4.43
C THR A 168 -2.38 17.41 5.22
N ARG A 169 -2.08 17.26 6.50
CA ARG A 169 -2.95 16.48 7.40
C ARG A 169 -4.30 17.16 7.56
N ARG A 170 -5.33 16.37 7.90
CA ARG A 170 -6.67 16.87 8.26
C ARG A 170 -6.63 17.93 9.39
N GLY A 171 -5.64 17.87 10.27
CA GLY A 171 -5.52 18.79 11.40
C GLY A 171 -6.74 18.70 12.33
N SER A 172 -7.25 19.87 12.73
CA SER A 172 -8.43 19.99 13.59
C SER A 172 -9.77 19.89 12.85
N ALA A 173 -9.77 19.80 11.51
CA ALA A 173 -11.00 19.67 10.73
C ALA A 173 -11.74 18.38 11.10
N GLU A 174 -13.07 18.44 11.12
CA GLU A 174 -13.89 17.27 11.42
C GLU A 174 -13.65 16.15 10.45
N ARG A 175 -13.49 16.46 9.15
CA ARG A 175 -13.27 15.50 8.07
C ARG A 175 -12.28 16.03 7.05
N ALA A 176 -11.58 15.12 6.37
CA ALA A 176 -10.76 15.39 5.21
C ALA A 176 -11.32 14.65 3.99
N PRO A 177 -11.12 15.19 2.76
CA PRO A 177 -11.69 14.57 1.55
C PRO A 177 -11.00 13.27 1.14
N TYR A 178 -9.75 13.06 1.57
CA TYR A 178 -8.93 11.94 1.12
C TYR A 178 -8.42 11.07 2.26
N VAL A 179 -8.30 9.77 1.93
CA VAL A 179 -7.74 8.72 2.78
C VAL A 179 -6.48 8.17 2.10
N TYR A 180 -5.48 7.81 2.88
CA TYR A 180 -4.36 7.03 2.35
C TYR A 180 -4.84 5.64 1.93
N ALA A 181 -4.78 5.36 0.64
CA ALA A 181 -5.28 4.10 0.08
C ALA A 181 -4.37 2.89 0.33
N GLY A 182 -3.28 3.07 1.09
CA GLY A 182 -2.35 1.99 1.43
C GLY A 182 -1.28 1.73 0.38
N VAL A 183 -1.11 2.60 -0.60
CA VAL A 183 -0.06 2.52 -1.63
C VAL A 183 0.74 3.81 -1.67
N ALA A 184 2.07 3.70 -1.69
CA ALA A 184 2.97 4.82 -1.84
C ALA A 184 4.17 4.47 -2.72
N ILE A 185 4.80 5.48 -3.32
CA ILE A 185 6.20 5.44 -3.77
C ILE A 185 6.99 6.24 -2.76
N MET A 186 8.13 5.72 -2.31
CA MET A 186 8.95 6.40 -1.33
C MET A 186 10.44 6.17 -1.56
N LYS A 187 11.25 7.14 -1.11
CA LYS A 187 12.70 7.05 -1.11
C LYS A 187 13.22 6.32 0.12
N PRO A 188 14.27 5.47 -0.02
CA PRO A 188 14.93 4.85 1.12
C PRO A 188 15.53 5.85 2.12
N GLU A 189 16.00 7.01 1.64
CA GLU A 189 16.63 8.05 2.46
C GLU A 189 15.71 8.63 3.54
N LEU A 190 14.38 8.53 3.34
CA LEU A 190 13.40 8.94 4.36
C LEU A 190 13.56 8.21 5.69
N PHE A 191 14.16 7.02 5.67
CA PHE A 191 14.36 6.19 6.86
C PHE A 191 15.65 6.52 7.62
N ALA A 192 16.47 7.44 7.13
CA ALA A 192 17.59 7.98 7.89
C ALA A 192 17.08 8.62 9.20
N ASP A 193 17.81 8.44 10.27
CA ASP A 193 17.51 9.00 11.60
C ASP A 193 16.11 8.63 12.14
N THR A 194 15.56 7.49 11.71
CA THR A 194 14.33 6.92 12.28
C THR A 194 14.65 6.03 13.48
N PRO A 195 13.68 5.85 14.40
CA PRO A 195 13.86 4.95 15.54
C PRO A 195 14.27 3.54 15.11
N GLU A 196 14.98 2.85 15.99
CA GLU A 196 15.14 1.39 15.89
C GLU A 196 13.92 0.69 16.49
N GLY A 197 13.55 -0.47 15.92
CA GLY A 197 12.40 -1.24 16.38
C GLY A 197 11.05 -0.73 15.81
N PRO A 198 9.94 -0.92 16.55
CA PRO A 198 8.61 -0.60 16.09
C PRO A 198 8.36 0.91 15.99
N PHE A 199 7.91 1.40 14.81
CA PHE A 199 7.38 2.74 14.64
C PHE A 199 6.44 2.81 13.43
N SER A 200 5.55 3.80 13.45
CA SER A 200 4.57 4.02 12.40
C SER A 200 5.13 4.83 11.22
N LEU A 201 4.74 4.49 9.98
CA LEU A 201 5.02 5.32 8.78
C LEU A 201 4.48 6.75 8.89
N ASN A 202 3.55 7.03 9.78
CA ASN A 202 3.06 8.39 10.02
C ASN A 202 4.21 9.36 10.36
N LEU A 203 5.27 8.90 11.03
CA LEU A 203 6.47 9.69 11.27
C LEU A 203 7.08 10.23 9.96
N LEU A 204 7.13 9.39 8.92
CA LEU A 204 7.69 9.77 7.62
C LEU A 204 6.74 10.65 6.81
N PHE A 205 5.43 10.39 6.89
CA PHE A 205 4.44 11.28 6.30
C PHE A 205 4.59 12.71 6.86
N ASP A 206 4.71 12.84 8.19
CA ASP A 206 4.83 14.15 8.84
C ASP A 206 6.15 14.86 8.48
N ARG A 207 7.27 14.11 8.37
CA ARG A 207 8.54 14.65 7.88
C ARG A 207 8.44 15.14 6.43
N ALA A 208 7.85 14.36 5.54
CA ALA A 208 7.69 14.71 4.14
C ALA A 208 6.71 15.87 3.94
N ILE A 209 5.68 16.02 4.79
CA ILE A 209 4.80 17.20 4.84
C ILE A 209 5.60 18.43 5.27
N ALA A 210 6.37 18.32 6.36
CA ALA A 210 7.14 19.45 6.90
C ALA A 210 8.16 19.99 5.90
N SER A 211 8.72 19.15 5.04
CA SER A 211 9.65 19.52 3.97
C SER A 211 8.94 19.95 2.66
N GLY A 212 7.60 19.88 2.58
CA GLY A 212 6.85 20.16 1.35
C GLY A 212 7.09 19.14 0.23
N ARG A 213 7.44 17.92 0.57
CA ARG A 213 7.85 16.86 -0.37
C ARG A 213 6.96 15.62 -0.35
N LEU A 214 5.78 15.68 0.37
CA LEU A 214 4.73 14.69 0.29
C LEU A 214 3.67 15.11 -0.72
N ARG A 215 3.49 14.32 -1.77
CA ARG A 215 2.43 14.54 -2.76
C ARG A 215 1.48 13.36 -2.82
N GLY A 216 0.33 13.55 -3.48
CA GLY A 216 -0.66 12.53 -3.66
C GLY A 216 -1.35 12.62 -5.01
N ILE A 217 -1.67 11.45 -5.58
CA ILE A 217 -2.61 11.35 -6.70
C ILE A 217 -3.90 10.65 -6.23
N VAL A 218 -5.00 10.97 -6.88
CA VAL A 218 -6.30 10.40 -6.52
C VAL A 218 -6.52 9.13 -7.30
N LEU A 219 -6.88 8.07 -6.60
CA LEU A 219 -7.23 6.77 -7.15
C LEU A 219 -8.42 6.91 -8.14
N GLU A 220 -8.24 6.33 -9.32
CA GLU A 220 -9.32 6.13 -10.28
C GLU A 220 -9.95 4.76 -10.05
N GLY A 221 -11.27 4.75 -9.82
CA GLY A 221 -12.03 3.59 -9.43
C GLY A 221 -12.57 3.66 -8.00
N GLN A 222 -12.85 2.52 -7.42
CA GLN A 222 -13.44 2.43 -6.07
C GLN A 222 -12.49 1.73 -5.10
N TRP A 223 -12.15 2.40 -4.01
CA TRP A 223 -11.35 1.84 -2.93
C TRP A 223 -12.19 1.00 -1.98
N LEU A 224 -11.66 -0.16 -1.57
CA LEU A 224 -12.32 -1.16 -0.74
C LEU A 224 -11.50 -1.37 0.53
N HIS A 225 -12.05 -0.96 1.68
CA HIS A 225 -11.41 -1.12 2.97
C HIS A 225 -11.90 -2.39 3.67
N VAL A 226 -11.12 -3.47 3.58
CA VAL A 226 -11.48 -4.76 4.19
C VAL A 226 -10.82 -4.87 5.57
N GLY A 227 -11.39 -4.18 6.55
CA GLY A 227 -10.87 -4.13 7.91
C GLY A 227 -11.51 -5.11 8.89
N THR A 228 -12.72 -5.60 8.59
CA THR A 228 -13.56 -6.46 9.43
C THR A 228 -14.23 -7.54 8.60
N PRO A 229 -14.73 -8.65 9.19
CA PRO A 229 -15.47 -9.69 8.45
C PRO A 229 -16.67 -9.15 7.66
N ASP A 230 -17.39 -8.18 8.20
CA ASP A 230 -18.57 -7.59 7.57
C ASP A 230 -18.23 -6.80 6.30
N ALA A 231 -16.97 -6.40 6.12
CA ALA A 231 -16.51 -5.70 4.92
C ALA A 231 -16.22 -6.66 3.74
N ILE A 232 -16.18 -7.98 3.94
CA ILE A 232 -15.87 -8.96 2.90
C ILE A 232 -16.96 -8.97 1.83
N ALA A 233 -18.23 -9.19 2.21
CA ALA A 233 -19.31 -9.28 1.26
C ALA A 233 -19.53 -8.01 0.42
N PRO A 234 -19.47 -6.78 0.98
CA PRO A 234 -19.48 -5.56 0.17
C PRO A 234 -18.29 -5.46 -0.79
N ALA A 235 -17.09 -5.90 -0.39
CA ALA A 235 -15.93 -5.90 -1.27
C ALA A 235 -16.06 -6.90 -2.41
N ASP A 236 -16.54 -8.12 -2.14
CA ASP A 236 -16.84 -9.13 -3.17
C ASP A 236 -17.84 -8.60 -4.19
N ALA A 237 -18.93 -7.96 -3.74
CA ALA A 237 -19.93 -7.37 -4.61
C ALA A 237 -19.35 -6.27 -5.50
N ALA A 238 -18.46 -5.42 -4.97
CA ALA A 238 -17.80 -4.37 -5.72
C ALA A 238 -16.85 -4.93 -6.80
N PHE A 239 -16.13 -6.02 -6.52
CA PHE A 239 -15.31 -6.70 -7.52
C PHE A 239 -16.14 -7.35 -8.61
N ALA A 240 -17.27 -7.99 -8.26
CA ALA A 240 -18.16 -8.60 -9.24
C ALA A 240 -18.77 -7.54 -10.19
N ALA A 241 -19.24 -6.42 -9.65
CA ALA A 241 -19.79 -5.32 -10.45
C ALA A 241 -18.74 -4.70 -11.39
N ALA A 242 -17.49 -4.57 -10.94
CA ALA A 242 -16.42 -4.05 -11.79
C ALA A 242 -16.07 -5.02 -12.94
N ALA A 243 -16.14 -6.32 -12.74
CA ALA A 243 -15.90 -7.33 -13.78
C ALA A 243 -16.98 -7.29 -14.88
N GLU A 244 -18.25 -7.04 -14.52
CA GLU A 244 -19.36 -6.93 -15.47
C GLU A 244 -19.25 -5.72 -16.40
N VAL A 245 -18.63 -4.63 -15.95
CA VAL A 245 -18.42 -3.41 -16.76
C VAL A 245 -17.35 -3.61 -17.84
N HIS A 246 -16.48 -4.61 -17.68
CA HIS A 246 -15.33 -4.88 -18.57
C HIS A 246 -15.57 -6.11 -19.49
N ALA A 247 -16.69 -6.80 -19.34
CA ALA A 247 -17.10 -7.96 -20.15
C ALA A 247 -18.01 -7.53 -21.33
#